data_872c3bcebc707bbce6b10d286a6c7980
#
_entry.id   872c3bcebc707bbce6b10d286a6c7980
#
_cell.length_a   1.000
_cell.length_b   1.000
_cell.length_c   1.000
_cell.angle_alpha   90.00
_cell.angle_beta   90.00
_cell.angle_gamma   90.00
#
_symmetry.space_group_name_H-M   'P 1'
#
loop_
_entity.id
_entity.type
_entity.pdbx_description
1 polymer ?
#
loop_
_entity_poly.entity_id
_entity_poly.type
_entity_poly.pdbx_seq_one_letter_code
_entity_poly.pdbx_strand_id
1 'polypeptide(L)'
;MNDPVLDERWLSVDDVSAYLGIRRGTVYKWVERRGLPARKVGRLLKFRRSEVDKWVEEPSSRTGKGPDGDLSMRLLRAAAPEIEKKFGVRKIGIFGSTVRGEAGPDSDIDVLVELDDPTFDRYMDLKFFLEDLFGRPCDLVLEDSLKEGIRSKALGEVLYA
;
A
#
# COMPACT_ATOMS: atom_id res chain seq x y z
N MET A 1 -15.10 -38.58 1.93
CA MET A 1 -15.08 -37.29 1.20
C MET A 1 -15.18 -36.16 2.20
N ASN A 2 -14.16 -35.36 2.29
CA ASN A 2 -14.19 -34.26 3.24
C ASN A 2 -15.19 -33.20 2.79
N ASP A 3 -16.15 -32.93 3.65
CA ASP A 3 -17.05 -31.83 3.45
C ASP A 3 -16.26 -30.54 3.75
N PRO A 4 -16.01 -29.68 2.77
CA PRO A 4 -15.25 -28.47 2.98
C PRO A 4 -15.88 -27.51 3.98
N VAL A 5 -17.16 -27.69 4.27
CA VAL A 5 -17.89 -26.86 5.25
C VAL A 5 -17.52 -27.23 6.68
N LEU A 6 -17.17 -28.48 6.92
CA LEU A 6 -16.81 -28.96 8.27
C LEU A 6 -15.37 -28.62 8.67
N ASP A 7 -14.51 -28.43 7.66
CA ASP A 7 -13.10 -28.07 7.89
C ASP A 7 -12.90 -26.56 7.94
N GLU A 8 -13.95 -25.80 7.73
CA GLU A 8 -13.86 -24.36 7.57
C GLU A 8 -14.00 -23.65 8.91
N ARG A 9 -12.91 -23.57 9.64
CA ARG A 9 -12.82 -22.83 10.89
C ARG A 9 -12.78 -21.32 10.60
N TRP A 10 -13.48 -20.56 11.42
CA TRP A 10 -13.37 -19.12 11.36
C TRP A 10 -11.98 -18.64 11.80
N LEU A 11 -11.36 -17.84 10.95
CA LEU A 11 -10.05 -17.25 11.22
C LEU A 11 -10.22 -15.87 11.82
N SER A 12 -9.34 -15.53 12.76
CA SER A 12 -9.23 -14.17 13.28
C SER A 12 -8.32 -13.32 12.39
N VAL A 13 -8.22 -12.03 12.67
CA VAL A 13 -7.24 -11.15 12.02
C VAL A 13 -5.82 -11.67 12.22
N ASP A 14 -5.51 -12.16 13.42
CA ASP A 14 -4.21 -12.75 13.72
C ASP A 14 -3.94 -14.00 12.88
N ASP A 15 -4.94 -14.87 12.75
CA ASP A 15 -4.82 -16.08 11.95
C ASP A 15 -4.57 -15.75 10.48
N VAL A 16 -5.31 -14.81 9.91
CA VAL A 16 -5.12 -14.37 8.51
C VAL A 16 -3.76 -13.71 8.32
N SER A 17 -3.35 -12.88 9.27
CA SER A 17 -2.03 -12.25 9.27
C SER A 17 -0.91 -13.30 9.20
N ALA A 18 -0.97 -14.30 10.06
CA ALA A 18 -0.01 -15.40 10.07
C ALA A 18 -0.09 -16.26 8.80
N TYR A 19 -1.30 -16.56 8.36
CA TYR A 19 -1.56 -17.40 7.19
C TYR A 19 -1.02 -16.77 5.90
N LEU A 20 -1.23 -15.49 5.72
CA LEU A 20 -0.78 -14.75 4.54
C LEU A 20 0.63 -14.16 4.69
N GLY A 21 1.20 -14.21 5.88
CA GLY A 21 2.52 -13.64 6.14
C GLY A 21 2.56 -12.12 6.07
N ILE A 22 1.47 -11.46 6.47
CA ILE A 22 1.32 -10.01 6.44
C ILE A 22 1.06 -9.45 7.83
N ARG A 23 1.13 -8.14 7.98
CA ARG A 23 0.85 -7.49 9.27
C ARG A 23 -0.66 -7.37 9.51
N ARG A 24 -1.06 -7.35 10.77
CA ARG A 24 -2.47 -7.15 11.15
C ARG A 24 -3.06 -5.89 10.55
N GLY A 25 -2.31 -4.80 10.57
CA GLY A 25 -2.73 -3.54 9.97
C GLY A 25 -3.02 -3.67 8.48
N THR A 26 -2.26 -4.49 7.77
CA THR A 26 -2.48 -4.78 6.36
C THR A 26 -3.79 -5.54 6.15
N VAL A 27 -4.11 -6.48 7.04
CA VAL A 27 -5.40 -7.22 6.97
C VAL A 27 -6.58 -6.25 7.05
N TYR A 28 -6.56 -5.33 8.00
CA TYR A 28 -7.61 -4.32 8.12
C TYR A 28 -7.72 -3.43 6.89
N LYS A 29 -6.60 -2.99 6.35
CA LYS A 29 -6.56 -2.19 5.12
C LYS A 29 -7.15 -2.94 3.92
N TRP A 30 -6.83 -4.22 3.81
CA TRP A 30 -7.35 -5.03 2.69
C TRP A 30 -8.85 -5.27 2.80
N VAL A 31 -9.38 -5.42 4.02
CA VAL A 31 -10.83 -5.52 4.24
C VAL A 31 -11.52 -4.24 3.79
N GLU A 32 -10.98 -3.10 4.17
CA GLU A 32 -11.61 -1.81 3.88
C GLU A 32 -11.45 -1.38 2.41
N ARG A 33 -10.31 -1.66 1.82
CA ARG A 33 -9.92 -1.04 0.54
C ARG A 33 -9.83 -1.99 -0.63
N ARG A 34 -9.58 -3.27 -0.37
CA ARG A 34 -9.40 -4.27 -1.42
C ARG A 34 -10.50 -5.32 -1.45
N GLY A 35 -11.47 -5.22 -0.58
CA GLY A 35 -12.58 -6.13 -0.54
C GLY A 35 -12.24 -7.53 -0.07
N LEU A 36 -11.21 -7.66 0.79
CA LEU A 36 -10.93 -8.96 1.43
C LEU A 36 -12.17 -9.41 2.19
N PRO A 37 -12.73 -10.59 1.87
CA PRO A 37 -13.98 -11.02 2.47
C PRO A 37 -13.82 -11.24 3.97
N ALA A 38 -14.60 -10.50 4.73
CA ALA A 38 -14.62 -10.57 6.18
C ALA A 38 -16.05 -10.43 6.70
N ARG A 39 -16.30 -11.06 7.83
CA ARG A 39 -17.59 -10.93 8.51
C ARG A 39 -17.36 -10.33 9.88
N LYS A 40 -18.18 -9.36 10.20
CA LYS A 40 -18.13 -8.72 11.50
C LYS A 40 -18.99 -9.50 12.48
N VAL A 41 -18.35 -10.05 13.51
CA VAL A 41 -19.01 -10.75 14.60
C VAL A 41 -18.77 -9.97 15.88
N GLY A 42 -19.77 -9.19 16.30
CA GLY A 42 -19.57 -8.25 17.40
C GLY A 42 -18.56 -7.17 17.04
N ARG A 43 -17.46 -7.13 17.75
CA ARG A 43 -16.34 -6.20 17.50
C ARG A 43 -15.18 -6.82 16.73
N LEU A 44 -15.30 -8.12 16.39
CA LEU A 44 -14.22 -8.87 15.78
C LEU A 44 -14.50 -9.11 14.31
N LEU A 45 -13.46 -9.06 13.51
CA LEU A 45 -13.51 -9.51 12.12
C LEU A 45 -13.16 -10.99 12.08
N LYS A 46 -13.99 -11.74 11.37
CA LYS A 46 -13.79 -13.17 11.15
C LYS A 46 -13.77 -13.46 9.65
N PHE A 47 -12.97 -14.42 9.29
CA PHE A 47 -12.70 -14.77 7.91
C PHE A 47 -12.93 -16.26 7.70
N ARG A 48 -13.36 -16.63 6.50
CA ARG A 48 -13.37 -18.03 6.08
C ARG A 48 -12.14 -18.27 5.23
N ARG A 49 -11.44 -19.33 5.54
CA ARG A 49 -10.21 -19.68 4.82
C ARG A 49 -10.45 -19.81 3.31
N SER A 50 -11.53 -20.51 2.94
CA SER A 50 -11.89 -20.68 1.53
C SER A 50 -12.13 -19.36 0.80
N GLU A 51 -12.79 -18.42 1.45
CA GLU A 51 -13.03 -17.09 0.89
C GLU A 51 -11.73 -16.28 0.77
N VAL A 52 -10.83 -16.40 1.74
CA VAL A 52 -9.52 -15.76 1.70
C VAL A 52 -8.68 -16.34 0.57
N ASP A 53 -8.61 -17.67 0.47
CA ASP A 53 -7.85 -18.35 -0.58
C ASP A 53 -8.37 -17.96 -1.96
N LYS A 54 -9.68 -17.98 -2.15
CA LYS A 54 -10.33 -17.58 -3.39
C LYS A 54 -10.01 -16.14 -3.76
N TRP A 55 -10.07 -15.24 -2.77
CA TRP A 55 -9.75 -13.83 -2.98
C TRP A 55 -8.28 -13.64 -3.39
N VAL A 56 -7.37 -14.39 -2.76
CA VAL A 56 -5.93 -14.34 -3.09
C VAL A 56 -5.67 -14.88 -4.50
N GLU A 57 -6.36 -15.93 -4.88
CA GLU A 57 -6.18 -16.59 -6.18
C GLU A 57 -6.85 -15.83 -7.34
N GLU A 58 -7.85 -15.01 -7.07
CA GLU A 58 -8.56 -14.23 -8.10
C GLU A 58 -7.81 -12.93 -8.41
N PRO A 59 -7.03 -12.87 -9.49
CA PRO A 59 -6.29 -11.65 -9.82
C PRO A 59 -7.19 -10.48 -10.21
N SER A 60 -8.39 -10.73 -10.66
CA SER A 60 -9.32 -9.70 -11.09
C SER A 60 -9.97 -8.94 -9.93
N SER A 61 -9.99 -9.49 -8.73
CA SER A 61 -10.53 -8.83 -7.54
C SER A 61 -9.53 -7.91 -6.88
N ARG A 62 -8.28 -7.96 -7.32
CA ARG A 62 -7.23 -7.09 -6.83
C ARG A 62 -6.98 -5.98 -7.83
N THR A 63 -7.20 -4.77 -7.38
CA THR A 63 -6.86 -3.58 -8.15
C THR A 63 -5.35 -3.40 -8.29
N GLY A 64 -4.60 -4.41 -8.05
CA GLY A 64 -3.16 -4.33 -8.06
C GLY A 64 -2.50 -5.14 -9.15
N LYS A 65 -3.28 -5.75 -10.02
CA LYS A 65 -2.68 -6.49 -11.12
C LYS A 65 -2.65 -5.66 -12.38
N GLY A 66 -1.50 -5.60 -12.93
CA GLY A 66 -1.21 -4.78 -14.05
C GLY A 66 -0.23 -3.71 -13.63
N PRO A 67 -0.11 -2.64 -14.35
CA PRO A 67 0.84 -1.61 -14.02
C PRO A 67 0.40 -0.85 -12.77
N ASP A 68 0.64 -1.44 -11.60
CA ASP A 68 0.40 -0.78 -10.31
C ASP A 68 1.07 0.58 -10.27
N GLY A 69 2.23 0.69 -10.91
CA GLY A 69 2.92 1.95 -11.06
C GLY A 69 2.11 2.99 -11.80
N ASP A 70 1.40 2.59 -12.84
CA ASP A 70 0.55 3.50 -13.60
C ASP A 70 -0.63 4.01 -12.78
N LEU A 71 -1.31 3.12 -12.07
CA LEU A 71 -2.42 3.51 -11.19
C LEU A 71 -1.93 4.42 -10.07
N SER A 72 -0.83 4.07 -9.43
CA SER A 72 -0.25 4.86 -8.36
C SER A 72 0.15 6.26 -8.85
N MET A 73 0.74 6.35 -10.04
CA MET A 73 1.08 7.63 -10.66
C MET A 73 -0.15 8.48 -10.98
N ARG A 74 -1.21 7.86 -11.47
CA ARG A 74 -2.47 8.57 -11.71
C ARG A 74 -3.07 9.15 -10.45
N LEU A 75 -3.10 8.34 -9.39
CA LEU A 75 -3.59 8.78 -8.08
C LEU A 75 -2.73 9.91 -7.52
N LEU A 76 -1.41 9.78 -7.64
CA LEU A 76 -0.49 10.79 -7.16
C LEU A 76 -0.62 12.10 -7.93
N ARG A 77 -0.73 12.04 -9.25
CA ARG A 77 -0.93 13.23 -10.09
C ARG A 77 -2.23 13.94 -9.77
N ALA A 78 -3.29 13.18 -9.55
CA ALA A 78 -4.58 13.75 -9.19
C ALA A 78 -4.55 14.45 -7.82
N ALA A 79 -3.78 13.92 -6.89
CA ALA A 79 -3.64 14.46 -5.55
C ALA A 79 -2.52 15.50 -5.41
N ALA A 80 -1.64 15.63 -6.38
CA ALA A 80 -0.45 16.50 -6.30
C ALA A 80 -0.78 17.95 -5.90
N PRO A 81 -1.79 18.62 -6.49
CA PRO A 81 -2.12 19.98 -6.08
C PRO A 81 -2.52 20.09 -4.61
N GLU A 82 -3.27 19.12 -4.10
CA GLU A 82 -3.66 19.07 -2.70
C GLU A 82 -2.46 18.82 -1.80
N ILE A 83 -1.59 17.90 -2.21
CA ILE A 83 -0.37 17.56 -1.48
C ILE A 83 0.55 18.77 -1.37
N GLU A 84 0.77 19.49 -2.46
CA GLU A 84 1.58 20.71 -2.47
C GLU A 84 1.06 21.73 -1.49
N LYS A 85 -0.24 21.96 -1.53
CA LYS A 85 -0.91 22.98 -0.70
C LYS A 85 -0.94 22.61 0.77
N LYS A 86 -1.24 21.35 1.06
CA LYS A 86 -1.47 20.87 2.41
C LYS A 86 -0.19 20.60 3.19
N PHE A 87 0.82 20.07 2.49
CA PHE A 87 2.06 19.59 3.12
C PHE A 87 3.30 20.41 2.75
N GLY A 88 3.18 21.39 1.89
CA GLY A 88 4.33 22.18 1.44
C GLY A 88 5.32 21.37 0.61
N VAL A 89 4.83 20.49 -0.23
CA VAL A 89 5.65 19.64 -1.09
C VAL A 89 6.08 20.43 -2.32
N ARG A 90 7.38 20.44 -2.61
CA ARG A 90 7.91 21.03 -3.85
C ARG A 90 7.93 20.03 -5.00
N LYS A 91 8.35 18.82 -4.71
CA LYS A 91 8.42 17.73 -5.68
C LYS A 91 7.97 16.45 -5.02
N ILE A 92 7.27 15.63 -5.75
CA ILE A 92 6.87 14.31 -5.31
C ILE A 92 6.87 13.36 -6.50
N GLY A 93 7.38 12.16 -6.30
CA GLY A 93 7.43 11.14 -7.34
C GLY A 93 7.53 9.75 -6.77
N ILE A 94 7.35 8.76 -7.63
CA ILE A 94 7.45 7.35 -7.28
C ILE A 94 8.73 6.79 -7.89
N PHE A 95 9.43 5.96 -7.15
CA PHE A 95 10.65 5.29 -7.62
C PHE A 95 10.69 3.83 -7.16
N GLY A 96 11.78 3.14 -7.48
CA GLY A 96 12.02 1.78 -7.03
C GLY A 96 11.20 0.72 -7.75
N SER A 97 10.83 -0.34 -7.06
CA SER A 97 10.18 -1.52 -7.65
C SER A 97 8.85 -1.21 -8.34
N THR A 98 8.08 -0.26 -7.82
CA THR A 98 6.81 0.16 -8.42
C THR A 98 7.00 0.71 -9.83
N VAL A 99 8.02 1.53 -10.03
CA VAL A 99 8.34 2.13 -11.33
C VAL A 99 8.89 1.07 -12.30
N ARG A 100 9.68 0.13 -11.79
CA ARG A 100 10.24 -0.96 -12.61
C ARG A 100 9.23 -2.05 -12.96
N GLY A 101 8.02 -1.99 -12.42
CA GLY A 101 7.01 -3.03 -12.62
C GLY A 101 7.30 -4.33 -11.86
N GLU A 102 8.19 -4.29 -10.89
CA GLU A 102 8.60 -5.45 -10.08
C GLU A 102 7.82 -5.55 -8.78
N ALA A 103 7.03 -4.52 -8.46
CA ALA A 103 6.27 -4.47 -7.22
C ALA A 103 5.14 -5.50 -7.22
N GLY A 104 5.10 -6.31 -6.17
CA GLY A 104 3.97 -7.19 -5.90
C GLY A 104 2.82 -6.45 -5.22
N PRO A 105 1.67 -7.13 -5.02
CA PRO A 105 0.52 -6.51 -4.37
C PRO A 105 0.78 -6.10 -2.91
N ASP A 106 1.80 -6.65 -2.30
CA ASP A 106 2.17 -6.37 -0.90
C ASP A 106 3.41 -5.49 -0.78
N SER A 107 4.01 -5.10 -1.89
CA SER A 107 5.19 -4.24 -1.87
C SER A 107 4.84 -2.83 -1.43
N ASP A 108 5.74 -2.22 -0.67
CA ASP A 108 5.62 -0.82 -0.30
C ASP A 108 5.83 0.04 -1.55
N ILE A 109 5.13 1.16 -1.61
CA ILE A 109 5.37 2.14 -2.66
C ILE A 109 6.45 3.10 -2.19
N ASP A 110 7.54 3.16 -2.93
CA ASP A 110 8.64 4.08 -2.64
C ASP A 110 8.33 5.46 -3.22
N VAL A 111 8.20 6.45 -2.36
CA VAL A 111 7.88 7.82 -2.74
C VAL A 111 9.04 8.73 -2.36
N LEU A 112 9.52 9.49 -3.33
CA LEU A 112 10.53 10.52 -3.13
C LEU A 112 9.84 11.87 -3.05
N VAL A 113 10.19 12.66 -2.03
CA VAL A 113 9.56 13.96 -1.80
C VAL A 113 10.60 15.00 -1.41
N GLU A 114 10.38 16.23 -1.89
CA GLU A 114 11.07 17.42 -1.44
C GLU A 114 10.07 18.31 -0.72
N LEU A 115 10.32 18.60 0.55
CA LEU A 115 9.48 19.46 1.38
C LEU A 115 10.14 20.81 1.62
N ASP A 116 9.31 21.87 1.62
CA ASP A 116 9.77 23.23 1.95
C ASP A 116 10.27 23.33 3.40
N ASP A 117 9.55 22.68 4.30
CA ASP A 117 9.86 22.71 5.72
C ASP A 117 9.63 21.29 6.29
N PRO A 118 10.66 20.44 6.24
CA PRO A 118 10.51 19.04 6.64
C PRO A 118 10.50 18.88 8.16
N THR A 119 9.31 18.93 8.73
CA THR A 119 9.11 18.57 10.14
C THR A 119 8.67 17.11 10.24
N PHE A 120 8.91 16.49 11.38
CA PHE A 120 8.49 15.11 11.64
C PHE A 120 6.97 14.96 11.48
N ASP A 121 6.19 15.88 12.02
CA ASP A 121 4.74 15.84 11.93
C ASP A 121 4.26 15.92 10.48
N ARG A 122 4.83 16.83 9.72
CA ARG A 122 4.51 16.99 8.30
C ARG A 122 4.86 15.76 7.48
N TYR A 123 6.03 15.18 7.75
CA TYR A 123 6.48 13.94 7.13
C TYR A 123 5.49 12.79 7.41
N MET A 124 5.10 12.62 8.68
CA MET A 124 4.19 11.55 9.07
C MET A 124 2.79 11.75 8.53
N ASP A 125 2.29 12.98 8.55
CA ASP A 125 0.97 13.30 7.99
C ASP A 125 0.92 13.01 6.49
N LEU A 126 1.98 13.38 5.77
CA LEU A 126 2.09 13.08 4.34
C LEU A 126 2.17 11.58 4.10
N LYS A 127 2.96 10.87 4.89
CA LYS A 127 3.06 9.40 4.79
C LYS A 127 1.69 8.75 4.96
N PHE A 128 0.95 9.11 5.98
CA PHE A 128 -0.40 8.57 6.21
C PHE A 128 -1.36 8.94 5.08
N PHE A 129 -1.29 10.15 4.60
CA PHE A 129 -2.10 10.57 3.45
C PHE A 129 -1.82 9.70 2.22
N LEU A 130 -0.54 9.45 1.92
CA LEU A 130 -0.15 8.63 0.78
C LEU A 130 -0.55 7.16 0.97
N GLU A 131 -0.40 6.62 2.16
CA GLU A 131 -0.86 5.26 2.46
C GLU A 131 -2.37 5.12 2.26
N ASP A 132 -3.12 6.15 2.64
CA ASP A 132 -4.56 6.20 2.39
C ASP A 132 -4.88 6.32 0.90
N LEU A 133 -4.15 7.15 0.20
CA LEU A 133 -4.35 7.36 -1.24
C LEU A 133 -4.10 6.08 -2.05
N PHE A 134 -3.02 5.39 -1.75
CA PHE A 134 -2.63 4.18 -2.47
C PHE A 134 -3.30 2.91 -1.95
N GLY A 135 -3.80 2.93 -0.71
CA GLY A 135 -4.31 1.73 -0.05
C GLY A 135 -3.21 0.70 0.26
N ARG A 136 -1.95 1.15 0.35
CA ARG A 136 -0.78 0.30 0.55
C ARG A 136 0.22 1.01 1.45
N PRO A 137 1.09 0.27 2.15
CA PRO A 137 2.20 0.87 2.85
C PRO A 137 3.07 1.70 1.90
N CYS A 138 3.53 2.83 2.39
CA CYS A 138 4.34 3.75 1.64
C CYS A 138 5.67 3.99 2.37
N ASP A 139 6.76 3.85 1.64
CA ASP A 139 8.09 4.24 2.12
C ASP A 139 8.39 5.63 1.61
N LEU A 140 8.21 6.62 2.48
CA LEU A 140 8.41 8.02 2.13
C LEU A 140 9.84 8.45 2.43
N VAL A 141 10.53 8.87 1.39
CA VAL A 141 11.94 9.27 1.47
C VAL A 141 12.08 10.75 1.12
N LEU A 142 12.71 11.49 2.00
CA LEU A 142 13.08 12.88 1.72
C LEU A 142 14.30 12.91 0.79
N GLU A 143 14.22 13.67 -0.28
CA GLU A 143 15.31 13.79 -1.24
C GLU A 143 16.61 14.21 -0.58
N ASP A 144 16.54 15.16 0.35
CA ASP A 144 17.70 15.68 1.07
C ASP A 144 18.34 14.67 2.03
N SER A 145 17.61 13.63 2.42
CA SER A 145 18.13 12.60 3.32
C SER A 145 18.86 11.46 2.60
N LEU A 146 18.79 11.42 1.28
CA LEU A 146 19.44 10.39 0.50
C LEU A 146 20.96 10.59 0.46
N LYS A 147 21.69 9.51 0.67
CA LYS A 147 23.14 9.47 0.46
C LYS A 147 23.42 9.63 -1.04
N GLU A 148 24.54 10.27 -1.37
CA GLU A 148 24.86 10.68 -2.73
C GLU A 148 24.79 9.56 -3.76
N GLY A 149 25.32 8.38 -3.46
CA GLY A 149 25.27 7.23 -4.37
C GLY A 149 23.86 6.69 -4.61
N ILE A 150 23.04 6.65 -3.57
CA ILE A 150 21.64 6.23 -3.65
C ILE A 150 20.79 7.30 -4.30
N ARG A 151 21.10 8.56 -4.04
CA ARG A 151 20.40 9.71 -4.61
C ARG A 151 20.45 9.71 -6.13
N SER A 152 21.63 9.51 -6.71
CA SER A 152 21.79 9.45 -8.16
C SER A 152 20.94 8.36 -8.79
N LYS A 153 20.89 7.18 -8.17
CA LYS A 153 20.09 6.06 -8.64
C LYS A 153 18.60 6.35 -8.51
N ALA A 154 18.17 6.84 -7.36
CA ALA A 154 16.76 7.16 -7.11
C ALA A 154 16.27 8.27 -8.05
N LEU A 155 17.04 9.32 -8.25
CA LEU A 155 16.70 10.42 -9.16
C LEU A 155 16.65 9.97 -10.61
N GLY A 156 17.46 8.98 -10.99
CA GLY A 156 17.42 8.40 -12.33
C GLY A 156 16.20 7.53 -12.61
N GLU A 157 15.58 6.98 -11.56
CA GLU A 157 14.41 6.11 -11.67
C GLU A 157 13.09 6.82 -11.39
N VAL A 158 13.10 7.93 -10.68
CA VAL A 158 11.89 8.57 -10.18
C VAL A 158 11.02 9.13 -11.30
N LEU A 159 9.72 8.87 -11.18
CA LEU A 159 8.70 9.49 -12.03
C LEU A 159 7.97 10.52 -11.18
N TYR A 160 8.16 11.78 -11.50
CA TYR A 160 7.51 12.88 -10.79
C TYR A 160 6.06 13.04 -11.22
N ALA A 161 5.26 13.39 -10.24
CA ALA A 161 3.86 13.72 -10.49
C ALA A 161 3.69 15.11 -11.13
#